data_eb2d223f1431690891b00491fd5d8f0c
#
_entry.id   eb2d223f1431690891b00491fd5d8f0c
#
_cell.length_a   1.000
_cell.length_b   1.000
_cell.length_c   1.000
_cell.angle_alpha   90.00
_cell.angle_beta   90.00
_cell.angle_gamma   90.00
#
_symmetry.space_group_name_H-M   'P 1'
#
loop_
_entity.id
_entity.type
_entity.pdbx_description
1 polymer ?
#
loop_
_entity_poly.entity_id
_entity_poly.type
_entity_poly.pdbx_seq_one_letter_code
_entity_poly.pdbx_strand_id
1 'polypeptide(L)'
;TLEPGIGDGLVVTKQNTAAQRFKFEASVLPPGQIAFPTNRGIIQSEQISFYDMINGVTPERLTESLRVIYGPAIYQDYQRANLIYAYPTPATIDLARRQNRPMLIARQGELLLGDRFAYWLEVTRTENGKPINGRITVFLPEDLDKLEIELRNR
;
A
#
# COMPACT_ATOMS: atom_id res chain seq x y z
N THR A 1 -18.88 -8.28 3.89
CA THR A 1 -19.03 -9.58 3.23
C THR A 1 -17.67 -10.22 3.04
N LEU A 2 -17.54 -11.47 3.49
CA LEU A 2 -16.31 -12.24 3.35
C LEU A 2 -16.43 -13.09 2.08
N GLU A 3 -15.59 -12.79 1.08
CA GLU A 3 -15.56 -13.59 -0.15
C GLU A 3 -14.15 -14.16 -0.34
N PRO A 4 -14.00 -15.48 -0.47
CA PRO A 4 -12.72 -16.05 -0.84
C PRO A 4 -12.43 -15.70 -2.30
N GLY A 5 -11.34 -15.00 -2.55
CA GLY A 5 -10.84 -14.75 -3.90
C GLY A 5 -10.32 -16.05 -4.51
N ILE A 6 -10.54 -16.25 -5.79
CA ILE A 6 -10.06 -17.44 -6.50
C ILE A 6 -8.53 -17.40 -6.54
N GLY A 7 -7.88 -18.28 -5.76
CA GLY A 7 -6.43 -18.41 -5.71
C GLY A 7 -5.68 -17.39 -4.87
N ASP A 8 -6.35 -16.35 -4.35
CA ASP A 8 -5.68 -15.23 -3.68
C ASP A 8 -5.87 -15.15 -2.18
N GLY A 9 -6.88 -15.79 -1.62
CA GLY A 9 -7.16 -15.73 -0.20
C GLY A 9 -8.45 -14.98 0.11
N LEU A 10 -8.45 -14.22 1.21
CA LEU A 10 -9.64 -13.60 1.77
C LEU A 10 -9.77 -12.14 1.32
N VAL A 11 -10.97 -11.75 0.88
CA VAL A 11 -11.31 -10.37 0.52
C VAL A 11 -12.51 -9.91 1.34
N VAL A 12 -12.39 -8.75 1.99
CA VAL A 12 -13.47 -8.10 2.74
C VAL A 12 -13.69 -6.72 2.16
N THR A 13 -14.93 -6.41 1.78
CA THR A 13 -15.27 -5.09 1.25
C THR A 13 -16.38 -4.46 2.08
N LYS A 14 -16.19 -3.18 2.44
CA LYS A 14 -17.18 -2.37 3.17
C LYS A 14 -17.36 -1.02 2.48
N GLN A 15 -18.52 -0.38 2.74
CA GLN A 15 -18.83 0.95 2.21
C GLN A 15 -18.63 1.03 0.69
N ASN A 16 -19.10 0.00 -0.01
CA ASN A 16 -18.89 -0.11 -1.44
C ASN A 16 -19.89 0.76 -2.20
N THR A 17 -19.61 2.05 -2.27
CA THR A 17 -20.36 3.03 -3.06
C THR A 17 -19.46 3.62 -4.15
N ALA A 18 -20.05 4.38 -5.08
CA ALA A 18 -19.27 5.05 -6.12
C ALA A 18 -18.30 6.10 -5.55
N ALA A 19 -18.59 6.66 -4.39
CA ALA A 19 -17.80 7.74 -3.78
C ALA A 19 -16.85 7.27 -2.68
N GLN A 20 -17.14 6.14 -2.04
CA GLN A 20 -16.36 5.64 -0.90
C GLN A 20 -16.29 4.11 -0.93
N ARG A 21 -15.10 3.58 -0.66
CA ARG A 21 -14.87 2.14 -0.63
C ARG A 21 -13.75 1.77 0.33
N PHE A 22 -13.98 0.72 1.11
CA PHE A 22 -12.95 0.09 1.93
C PHE A 22 -12.83 -1.36 1.50
N LYS A 23 -11.58 -1.86 1.37
CA LYS A 23 -11.31 -3.24 1.00
C LYS A 23 -10.14 -3.78 1.81
N PHE A 24 -10.31 -4.98 2.36
CA PHE A 24 -9.21 -5.77 2.92
C PHE A 24 -9.03 -7.02 2.09
N GLU A 25 -7.79 -7.33 1.72
CA GLU A 25 -7.46 -8.47 0.88
C GLU A 25 -6.23 -9.19 1.40
N ALA A 26 -6.36 -10.48 1.68
CA ALA A 26 -5.23 -11.33 2.01
C ALA A 26 -4.89 -12.20 0.80
N SER A 27 -3.62 -12.30 0.47
CA SER A 27 -3.15 -12.98 -0.75
C SER A 27 -2.04 -13.97 -0.44
N VAL A 28 -2.04 -15.08 -1.18
CA VAL A 28 -0.93 -16.05 -1.18
C VAL A 28 0.22 -15.60 -2.07
N LEU A 29 0.04 -14.49 -2.79
CA LEU A 29 1.08 -13.90 -3.64
C LEU A 29 1.84 -12.82 -2.88
N PRO A 30 3.16 -12.68 -3.08
CA PRO A 30 3.89 -11.54 -2.57
C PRO A 30 3.42 -10.26 -3.27
N PRO A 31 3.65 -9.06 -2.67
CA PRO A 31 3.21 -7.81 -3.28
C PRO A 31 4.03 -7.49 -4.52
N GLY A 32 3.43 -6.69 -5.41
CA GLY A 32 4.05 -6.25 -6.64
C GLY A 32 3.38 -6.84 -7.87
N GLN A 33 3.80 -6.40 -9.05
CA GLN A 33 3.21 -6.83 -10.32
C GLN A 33 3.75 -8.17 -10.79
N ILE A 34 5.02 -8.44 -10.49
CA ILE A 34 5.67 -9.71 -10.84
C ILE A 34 5.67 -10.58 -9.59
N ALA A 35 4.63 -11.38 -9.42
CA ALA A 35 4.46 -12.20 -8.23
C ALA A 35 4.26 -13.66 -8.59
N PHE A 36 5.04 -14.52 -7.95
CA PHE A 36 4.88 -15.97 -8.06
C PHE A 36 4.60 -16.54 -6.68
N PRO A 37 3.67 -17.50 -6.54
CA PRO A 37 3.45 -18.15 -5.26
C PRO A 37 4.69 -18.97 -4.90
N THR A 38 5.34 -18.58 -3.78
CA THR A 38 6.54 -19.26 -3.29
C THR A 38 6.18 -20.34 -2.28
N ASN A 39 5.09 -20.16 -1.53
CA ASN A 39 4.61 -21.11 -0.53
C ASN A 39 3.11 -21.27 -0.67
N ARG A 40 2.67 -22.44 -1.16
CA ARG A 40 1.24 -22.71 -1.34
C ARG A 40 0.52 -22.73 0.00
N GLY A 41 -0.60 -21.98 0.07
CA GLY A 41 -1.48 -21.97 1.23
C GLY A 41 -1.04 -21.05 2.36
N ILE A 42 0.10 -20.38 2.25
CA ILE A 42 0.57 -19.40 3.23
C ILE A 42 0.29 -17.99 2.70
N ILE A 43 -0.34 -17.17 3.53
CA ILE A 43 -0.58 -15.76 3.19
C ILE A 43 0.76 -15.04 3.12
N GLN A 44 1.04 -14.43 1.97
CA GLN A 44 2.27 -13.69 1.71
C GLN A 44 2.09 -12.19 1.92
N SER A 45 0.88 -11.68 1.70
CA SER A 45 0.59 -10.26 1.84
C SER A 45 -0.85 -10.04 2.26
N GLU A 46 -1.07 -8.93 2.98
CA GLU A 46 -2.40 -8.43 3.33
C GLU A 46 -2.45 -6.96 2.97
N GLN A 47 -3.51 -6.53 2.30
CA GLN A 47 -3.65 -5.17 1.82
C GLN A 47 -4.95 -4.54 2.31
N ILE A 48 -4.83 -3.33 2.86
CA ILE A 48 -5.96 -2.48 3.22
C ILE A 48 -6.01 -1.35 2.20
N SER A 49 -7.16 -1.18 1.55
CA SER A 49 -7.35 -0.15 0.54
C SER A 49 -8.52 0.76 0.90
N PHE A 50 -8.32 2.05 0.70
CA PHE A 50 -9.35 3.06 0.84
C PHE A 50 -9.51 3.82 -0.47
N TYR A 51 -10.75 4.07 -0.82
CA TYR A 51 -11.12 4.99 -1.89
C TYR A 51 -12.17 5.94 -1.31
N ASP A 52 -11.89 7.25 -1.33
CA ASP A 52 -12.79 8.24 -0.75
C ASP A 52 -12.69 9.56 -1.52
N MET A 53 -13.63 9.79 -2.43
CA MET A 53 -13.71 11.02 -3.20
C MET A 53 -14.18 12.21 -2.37
N ILE A 54 -14.85 11.96 -1.24
CA ILE A 54 -15.46 13.00 -0.42
C ILE A 54 -14.44 13.58 0.56
N ASN A 55 -13.83 12.73 1.39
CA ASN A 55 -12.93 13.14 2.47
C ASN A 55 -11.46 13.00 2.12
N GLY A 56 -11.14 12.29 1.04
CA GLY A 56 -9.77 11.96 0.70
C GLY A 56 -9.21 10.82 1.55
N VAL A 57 -8.01 10.37 1.20
CA VAL A 57 -7.29 9.31 1.92
C VAL A 57 -5.92 9.84 2.31
N THR A 58 -5.74 10.15 3.59
CA THR A 58 -4.46 10.65 4.10
C THR A 58 -3.56 9.50 4.54
N PRO A 59 -2.23 9.68 4.59
CA PRO A 59 -1.33 8.69 5.18
C PRO A 59 -1.71 8.33 6.62
N GLU A 60 -2.17 9.31 7.41
CA GLU A 60 -2.59 9.10 8.80
C GLU A 60 -3.78 8.15 8.88
N ARG A 61 -4.73 8.26 7.95
CA ARG A 61 -5.88 7.36 7.89
C ARG A 61 -5.45 5.93 7.58
N LEU A 62 -4.46 5.75 6.71
CA LEU A 62 -3.89 4.44 6.41
C LEU A 62 -3.20 3.84 7.63
N THR A 63 -2.35 4.60 8.30
CA THR A 63 -1.61 4.11 9.47
C THR A 63 -2.52 3.81 10.63
N GLU A 64 -3.58 4.62 10.84
CA GLU A 64 -4.58 4.34 11.86
C GLU A 64 -5.32 3.03 11.60
N SER A 65 -5.53 2.67 10.34
CA SER A 65 -6.17 1.40 10.00
C SER A 65 -5.32 0.19 10.41
N LEU A 66 -4.00 0.31 10.41
CA LEU A 66 -3.11 -0.72 10.95
C LEU A 66 -3.39 -0.97 12.43
N ARG A 67 -3.50 0.10 13.20
CA ARG A 67 -3.76 0.00 14.63
C ARG A 67 -5.11 -0.66 14.91
N VAL A 68 -6.14 -0.26 14.16
CA VAL A 68 -7.50 -0.78 14.35
C VAL A 68 -7.63 -2.24 13.95
N ILE A 69 -7.02 -2.63 12.83
CA ILE A 69 -7.18 -3.98 12.27
C ILE A 69 -6.24 -4.98 12.92
N TYR A 70 -4.98 -4.61 13.13
CA TYR A 70 -3.95 -5.53 13.62
C TYR A 70 -3.64 -5.38 15.11
N GLY A 71 -4.03 -4.27 15.73
CA GLY A 71 -3.75 -4.00 17.13
C GLY A 71 -2.39 -3.37 17.38
N PRO A 72 -2.05 -3.17 18.69
CA PRO A 72 -0.88 -2.36 19.06
C PRO A 72 0.47 -2.98 18.68
N ALA A 73 0.60 -4.30 18.68
CA ALA A 73 1.88 -4.95 18.41
C ALA A 73 2.37 -4.69 16.98
N ILE A 74 1.49 -4.84 16.00
CA ILE A 74 1.81 -4.58 14.59
C ILE A 74 1.98 -3.09 14.34
N TYR A 75 1.15 -2.26 14.96
CA TYR A 75 1.28 -0.82 14.84
C TYR A 75 2.63 -0.31 15.35
N GLN A 76 3.10 -0.86 16.48
CA GLN A 76 4.42 -0.53 17.03
C GLN A 76 5.55 -1.00 16.11
N ASP A 77 5.43 -2.19 15.53
CA ASP A 77 6.41 -2.68 14.55
C ASP A 77 6.52 -1.73 13.37
N TYR A 78 5.38 -1.27 12.85
CA TYR A 78 5.32 -0.28 11.79
C TYR A 78 5.97 1.06 12.21
N GLN A 79 5.68 1.55 13.41
CA GLN A 79 6.23 2.82 13.90
C GLN A 79 7.75 2.79 14.07
N ARG A 80 8.32 1.62 14.38
CA ARG A 80 9.75 1.42 14.53
C ARG A 80 10.45 0.99 13.26
N ALA A 81 9.69 0.76 12.18
CA ALA A 81 10.22 0.26 10.93
C ALA A 81 11.17 1.26 10.29
N ASN A 82 12.20 0.74 9.64
CA ASN A 82 13.17 1.54 8.92
C ASN A 82 12.66 1.85 7.52
N LEU A 83 12.78 3.11 7.11
CA LEU A 83 12.45 3.52 5.74
C LEU A 83 13.50 2.95 4.78
N ILE A 84 13.02 2.18 3.80
CA ILE A 84 13.88 1.57 2.77
C ILE A 84 13.86 2.40 1.49
N TYR A 85 12.67 2.87 1.09
CA TYR A 85 12.51 3.65 -0.13
C TYR A 85 11.24 4.49 -0.03
N ALA A 86 11.33 5.73 -0.51
CA ALA A 86 10.19 6.63 -0.61
C ALA A 86 10.14 7.24 -2.01
N TYR A 87 8.95 7.43 -2.51
CA TYR A 87 8.73 8.04 -3.82
C TYR A 87 7.52 9.00 -3.76
N PRO A 88 7.45 10.00 -4.64
CA PRO A 88 8.42 10.32 -5.68
C PRO A 88 9.74 10.79 -5.07
N THR A 89 10.84 10.53 -5.78
CA THR A 89 12.15 11.03 -5.37
C THR A 89 12.25 12.54 -5.62
N PRO A 90 13.18 13.27 -4.95
CA PRO A 90 13.37 14.69 -5.22
C PRO A 90 13.64 14.98 -6.70
N ALA A 91 14.38 14.10 -7.39
CA ALA A 91 14.63 14.25 -8.82
C ALA A 91 13.35 14.16 -9.65
N THR A 92 12.46 13.24 -9.32
CA THR A 92 11.18 13.09 -10.02
C THR A 92 10.26 14.27 -9.74
N ILE A 93 10.23 14.78 -8.51
CA ILE A 93 9.45 15.98 -8.15
C ILE A 93 9.91 17.17 -8.98
N ASP A 94 11.22 17.37 -9.08
CA ASP A 94 11.82 18.45 -9.84
C ASP A 94 11.49 18.34 -11.34
N LEU A 95 11.59 17.13 -11.89
CA LEU A 95 11.24 16.86 -13.29
C LEU A 95 9.75 17.16 -13.55
N ALA A 96 8.86 16.74 -12.68
CA ALA A 96 7.42 16.99 -12.80
C ALA A 96 7.12 18.49 -12.82
N ARG A 97 7.81 19.25 -11.98
CA ARG A 97 7.65 20.70 -11.89
C ARG A 97 8.16 21.37 -13.16
N ARG A 98 9.37 21.03 -13.62
CA ARG A 98 9.98 21.61 -14.83
C ARG A 98 9.19 21.33 -16.09
N GLN A 99 8.59 20.14 -16.19
CA GLN A 99 7.81 19.72 -17.36
C GLN A 99 6.32 19.99 -17.23
N ASN A 100 5.88 20.54 -16.08
CA ASN A 100 4.46 20.75 -15.78
C ASN A 100 3.63 19.45 -15.98
N ARG A 101 4.13 18.36 -15.41
CA ARG A 101 3.50 17.04 -15.52
C ARG A 101 3.16 16.50 -14.13
N PRO A 102 2.04 16.94 -13.51
CA PRO A 102 1.69 16.53 -12.14
C PRO A 102 1.46 15.02 -12.01
N MET A 103 1.12 14.32 -13.08
CA MET A 103 0.87 12.87 -13.03
C MET A 103 2.15 12.06 -12.79
N LEU A 104 3.34 12.64 -13.00
CA LEU A 104 4.59 11.97 -12.65
C LEU A 104 4.73 11.76 -11.14
N ILE A 105 4.04 12.57 -10.33
CA ILE A 105 4.08 12.50 -8.87
C ILE A 105 2.71 12.16 -8.27
N ALA A 106 1.82 11.58 -9.07
CA ALA A 106 0.48 11.21 -8.61
C ALA A 106 0.52 10.11 -7.55
N ARG A 107 1.49 9.21 -7.62
CA ARG A 107 1.69 8.14 -6.64
C ARG A 107 2.78 8.55 -5.66
N GLN A 108 2.41 8.54 -4.38
CA GLN A 108 3.32 8.83 -3.29
C GLN A 108 3.33 7.65 -2.34
N GLY A 109 4.49 7.11 -2.05
CA GLY A 109 4.55 5.92 -1.22
C GLY A 109 5.84 5.77 -0.45
N GLU A 110 5.82 4.80 0.46
CA GLU A 110 6.93 4.44 1.33
C GLU A 110 7.00 2.93 1.47
N LEU A 111 8.22 2.42 1.44
CA LEU A 111 8.53 1.02 1.70
C LEU A 111 9.36 0.97 2.98
N LEU A 112 8.89 0.21 3.97
CA LEU A 112 9.51 0.15 5.29
C LEU A 112 9.74 -1.30 5.72
N LEU A 113 10.79 -1.51 6.51
CA LEU A 113 11.12 -2.81 7.07
C LEU A 113 11.07 -2.75 8.60
N GLY A 114 10.11 -3.48 9.18
CA GLY A 114 10.01 -3.69 10.61
C GLY A 114 10.74 -4.95 11.05
N ASP A 115 10.66 -5.27 12.34
CA ASP A 115 11.23 -6.50 12.89
C ASP A 115 10.40 -7.73 12.52
N ARG A 116 9.09 -7.56 12.39
CA ARG A 116 8.16 -8.65 12.10
C ARG A 116 7.76 -8.70 10.65
N PHE A 117 7.39 -7.55 10.08
CA PHE A 117 6.84 -7.44 8.73
C PHE A 117 7.47 -6.29 7.97
N ALA A 118 7.29 -6.32 6.66
CA ALA A 118 7.54 -5.18 5.80
C ALA A 118 6.21 -4.49 5.50
N TYR A 119 6.27 -3.20 5.17
CA TYR A 119 5.08 -2.35 4.97
C TYR A 119 5.26 -1.50 3.72
N TRP A 120 4.20 -1.44 2.93
CA TRP A 120 4.18 -0.60 1.73
C TRP A 120 2.93 0.26 1.75
N LEU A 121 3.13 1.58 1.89
CA LEU A 121 2.06 2.57 1.82
C LEU A 121 2.12 3.25 0.48
N GLU A 122 0.95 3.45 -0.14
CA GLU A 122 0.85 4.23 -1.37
C GLU A 122 -0.45 5.02 -1.38
N VAL A 123 -0.33 6.31 -1.68
CA VAL A 123 -1.47 7.21 -1.88
C VAL A 123 -1.43 7.68 -3.33
N THR A 124 -2.58 7.65 -3.99
CA THR A 124 -2.72 8.14 -5.35
C THR A 124 -3.54 9.43 -5.36
N ARG A 125 -3.01 10.45 -6.02
CA ARG A 125 -3.61 11.78 -6.11
C ARG A 125 -4.22 12.00 -7.49
N THR A 126 -5.27 12.81 -7.53
CA THR A 126 -5.83 13.33 -8.79
C THR A 126 -4.92 14.41 -9.36
N GLU A 127 -5.22 14.90 -10.56
CA GLU A 127 -4.49 16.02 -11.17
C GLU A 127 -4.49 17.27 -10.30
N ASN A 128 -5.56 17.47 -9.52
CA ASN A 128 -5.66 18.60 -8.57
C ASN A 128 -4.82 18.40 -7.31
N GLY A 129 -4.18 17.24 -7.16
CA GLY A 129 -3.41 16.91 -5.98
C GLY A 129 -4.21 16.33 -4.83
N LYS A 130 -5.50 16.04 -5.02
CA LYS A 130 -6.34 15.46 -3.96
C LYS A 130 -6.07 13.96 -3.82
N PRO A 131 -5.70 13.48 -2.63
CA PRO A 131 -5.49 12.05 -2.39
C PRO A 131 -6.85 11.35 -2.24
N ILE A 132 -7.27 10.60 -3.24
CA ILE A 132 -8.57 9.92 -3.23
C ILE A 132 -8.46 8.41 -3.04
N ASN A 133 -7.26 7.85 -3.18
CA ASN A 133 -7.04 6.42 -3.11
C ASN A 133 -5.76 6.17 -2.33
N GLY A 134 -5.81 5.19 -1.44
CA GLY A 134 -4.65 4.82 -0.66
C GLY A 134 -4.71 3.37 -0.25
N ARG A 135 -3.55 2.77 -0.07
CA ARG A 135 -3.44 1.39 0.39
C ARG A 135 -2.22 1.22 1.26
N ILE A 136 -2.32 0.28 2.19
CA ILE A 136 -1.20 -0.19 2.97
C ILE A 136 -1.13 -1.71 2.87
N THR A 137 0.04 -2.22 2.52
CA THR A 137 0.28 -3.65 2.37
C THR A 137 1.25 -4.09 3.46
N VAL A 138 0.86 -5.13 4.19
CA VAL A 138 1.71 -5.81 5.18
C VAL A 138 2.15 -7.12 4.56
N PHE A 139 3.45 -7.38 4.52
CA PHE A 139 3.97 -8.54 3.83
C PHE A 139 5.24 -9.08 4.50
N LEU A 140 5.71 -10.23 4.02
CA LEU A 140 6.86 -10.88 4.61
C LEU A 140 8.15 -10.15 4.28
N PRO A 141 9.07 -9.99 5.25
CA PRO A 141 10.35 -9.31 5.00
C PRO A 141 11.18 -9.92 3.86
N GLU A 142 11.05 -11.22 3.63
CA GLU A 142 11.77 -11.92 2.56
C GLU A 142 11.37 -11.43 1.16
N ASP A 143 10.20 -10.81 1.02
CA ASP A 143 9.70 -10.31 -0.28
C ASP A 143 10.05 -8.83 -0.51
N LEU A 144 10.74 -8.20 0.44
CA LEU A 144 11.04 -6.77 0.39
C LEU A 144 11.96 -6.40 -0.77
N ASP A 145 13.05 -7.14 -0.95
CA ASP A 145 14.08 -6.78 -1.94
C ASP A 145 13.52 -6.78 -3.36
N LYS A 146 12.69 -7.76 -3.66
CA LYS A 146 12.03 -7.85 -4.97
C LYS A 146 11.13 -6.65 -5.22
N LEU A 147 10.33 -6.27 -4.23
CA LEU A 147 9.44 -5.13 -4.36
C LEU A 147 10.22 -3.82 -4.47
N GLU A 148 11.28 -3.66 -3.69
CA GLU A 148 12.14 -2.48 -3.76
C GLU A 148 12.70 -2.29 -5.17
N ILE A 149 13.23 -3.34 -5.79
CA ILE A 149 13.75 -3.30 -7.15
C ILE A 149 12.66 -2.88 -8.13
N GLU A 150 11.47 -3.46 -8.01
CA GLU A 150 10.34 -3.14 -8.88
C GLU A 150 9.93 -1.67 -8.76
N LEU A 151 9.84 -1.15 -7.53
CA LEU A 151 9.45 0.24 -7.30
C LEU A 151 10.51 1.24 -7.79
N ARG A 152 11.79 0.92 -7.63
CA ARG A 152 12.87 1.78 -8.10
C ARG A 152 12.96 1.84 -9.63
N ASN A 153 12.46 0.83 -10.30
CA ASN A 153 12.51 0.72 -11.76
C ASN A 153 11.22 1.15 -12.46
N ARG A 154 10.29 1.69 -11.73
CA ARG A 154 9.05 2.22 -12.31
C ARG A 154 9.31 3.42 -13.22
#